data_c36974ed3faaf86b934dda7cf36ced07
#
_entry.id   c36974ed3faaf86b934dda7cf36ced07
#
_cell.length_a   1.000
_cell.length_b   1.000
_cell.length_c   1.000
_cell.angle_alpha   90.00
_cell.angle_beta   90.00
_cell.angle_gamma   90.00
#
_symmetry.space_group_name_H-M   'P 1'
#
loop_
_entity.id
_entity.type
_entity.pdbx_description
1 polymer ?
#
loop_
_entity_poly.entity_id
_entity_poly.type
_entity_poly.pdbx_seq_one_letter_code
_entity_poly.pdbx_strand_id
1 'polypeptide(L)'
;LVDLTPVSNVVDAIILAINNEDAINQTFNLSNGNPIKLWEVINYVLKKLNKKKVTKRVPYKVAYFVTYINELVSKMFNLGEPSTTRYSIGILAKSFTLNIKKANDILKYVPNQTTQEAIEEFLEWFKANQEEES
;
A
#
# COMPACT_ATOMS: atom_id res chain seq x y z
N LEU A 1 9.99 2.00 -4.89
CA LEU A 1 8.90 1.30 -5.58
C LEU A 1 8.08 0.52 -4.57
N VAL A 2 6.77 0.46 -4.76
CA VAL A 2 5.84 -0.33 -3.95
C VAL A 2 4.83 -1.02 -4.86
N ASP A 3 4.30 -2.14 -4.39
CA ASP A 3 3.13 -2.77 -4.98
C ASP A 3 1.87 -2.23 -4.29
N LEU A 4 0.99 -1.61 -5.06
CA LEU A 4 -0.39 -1.32 -4.64
C LEU A 4 -1.31 -2.32 -5.35
N THR A 5 -2.05 -3.06 -4.55
CA THR A 5 -2.89 -4.14 -5.06
C THR A 5 -4.36 -3.79 -4.80
N PRO A 6 -5.19 -3.64 -5.84
CA PRO A 6 -6.63 -3.51 -5.68
C PRO A 6 -7.22 -4.71 -4.94
N VAL A 7 -8.21 -4.46 -4.09
CA VAL A 7 -8.86 -5.52 -3.32
C VAL A 7 -9.59 -6.50 -4.24
N SER A 8 -10.13 -6.04 -5.38
CA SER A 8 -10.73 -6.88 -6.43
C SER A 8 -9.77 -7.98 -6.90
N ASN A 9 -8.52 -7.63 -7.19
CA ASN A 9 -7.51 -8.61 -7.61
C ASN A 9 -7.17 -9.62 -6.51
N VAL A 10 -7.25 -9.21 -5.23
CA VAL A 10 -7.07 -10.14 -4.10
C VAL A 10 -8.23 -11.11 -4.02
N VAL A 11 -9.47 -10.64 -4.19
CA VAL A 11 -10.67 -11.47 -4.23
C VAL A 11 -10.59 -12.48 -5.37
N ASP A 12 -10.22 -12.05 -6.57
CA ASP A 12 -10.04 -12.95 -7.72
C ASP A 12 -9.01 -14.05 -7.42
N ALA A 13 -7.88 -13.69 -6.82
CA ALA A 13 -6.86 -14.67 -6.44
C ALA A 13 -7.35 -15.67 -5.38
N ILE A 14 -8.19 -15.24 -4.43
CA ILE A 14 -8.80 -16.11 -3.43
C ILE A 14 -9.75 -17.09 -4.12
N ILE A 15 -10.59 -16.63 -5.05
CA ILE A 15 -11.51 -17.47 -5.82
C ILE A 15 -10.74 -18.52 -6.64
N LEU A 16 -9.64 -18.10 -7.29
CA LEU A 16 -8.76 -19.01 -8.02
C LEU A 16 -8.15 -20.08 -7.10
N ALA A 17 -7.73 -19.69 -5.88
CA ALA A 17 -7.15 -20.62 -4.92
C ALA A 17 -8.16 -21.64 -4.38
N ILE A 18 -9.41 -21.21 -4.13
CA ILE A 18 -10.50 -22.11 -3.66
C ILE A 18 -10.82 -23.18 -4.71
N ASN A 19 -10.74 -22.83 -5.99
CA ASN A 19 -11.08 -23.71 -7.10
C ASN A 19 -9.87 -24.51 -7.65
N ASN A 20 -8.74 -24.51 -6.95
CA ASN A 20 -7.51 -25.17 -7.41
C ASN A 20 -6.92 -26.10 -6.34
N GLU A 21 -6.93 -27.41 -6.59
CA GLU A 21 -6.40 -28.41 -5.67
C GLU A 21 -4.89 -28.25 -5.41
N ASP A 22 -4.13 -27.75 -6.40
CA ASP A 22 -2.69 -27.47 -6.25
C ASP A 22 -2.39 -26.30 -5.28
N ALA A 23 -3.43 -25.54 -4.89
CA ALA A 23 -3.32 -24.47 -3.91
C ALA A 23 -3.37 -24.97 -2.45
N ILE A 24 -3.75 -26.21 -2.22
CA ILE A 24 -3.90 -26.80 -0.86
C ILE A 24 -2.56 -26.77 -0.14
N ASN A 25 -2.57 -26.26 1.10
CA ASN A 25 -1.37 -26.09 1.94
C ASN A 25 -0.27 -25.21 1.31
N GLN A 26 -0.64 -24.33 0.36
CA GLN A 26 0.30 -23.40 -0.26
C GLN A 26 0.12 -21.98 0.28
N THR A 27 1.20 -21.20 0.24
CA THR A 27 1.18 -19.75 0.52
C THR A 27 1.58 -19.01 -0.74
N PHE A 28 0.82 -17.96 -1.06
CA PHE A 28 1.04 -17.12 -2.25
C PHE A 28 1.26 -15.66 -1.87
N ASN A 29 2.22 -15.02 -2.53
CA ASN A 29 2.29 -13.57 -2.56
C ASN A 29 1.39 -13.07 -3.69
N LEU A 30 0.63 -12.01 -3.42
CA LEU A 30 -0.24 -11.38 -4.39
C LEU A 30 0.13 -9.91 -4.54
N SER A 31 0.22 -9.43 -5.75
CA SER A 31 0.36 -8.01 -6.09
C SER A 31 -0.08 -7.78 -7.54
N ASN A 32 -0.11 -6.51 -7.95
CA ASN A 32 -0.39 -6.16 -9.34
C ASN A 32 0.75 -6.49 -10.31
N GLY A 33 1.92 -6.94 -9.80
CA GLY A 33 3.09 -7.25 -10.63
C GLY A 33 3.67 -6.04 -11.37
N ASN A 34 3.20 -4.84 -11.11
CA ASN A 34 3.64 -3.58 -11.71
C ASN A 34 3.98 -2.55 -10.63
N PRO A 35 5.19 -2.60 -10.06
CA PRO A 35 5.60 -1.70 -8.99
C PRO A 35 5.59 -0.24 -9.41
N ILE A 36 5.07 0.62 -8.56
CA ILE A 36 4.90 2.05 -8.81
C ILE A 36 5.67 2.90 -7.80
N LYS A 37 5.87 4.16 -8.12
CA LYS A 37 6.48 5.13 -7.20
C LYS A 37 5.41 5.72 -6.28
N LEU A 38 5.38 5.32 -5.03
CA LEU A 38 4.38 5.72 -4.05
C LEU A 38 4.13 7.25 -4.03
N TRP A 39 5.18 8.05 -4.01
CA TRP A 39 5.06 9.51 -3.94
C TRP A 39 4.50 10.16 -5.21
N GLU A 40 4.65 9.52 -6.38
CA GLU A 40 3.99 9.96 -7.61
C GLU A 40 2.48 9.73 -7.52
N VAL A 41 2.06 8.58 -6.99
CA VAL A 41 0.65 8.26 -6.76
C VAL A 41 0.03 9.18 -5.71
N ILE A 42 0.68 9.37 -4.57
CA ILE A 42 0.21 10.30 -3.53
C ILE A 42 -0.01 11.70 -4.12
N ASN A 43 0.96 12.21 -4.86
CA ASN A 43 0.84 13.53 -5.47
C ASN A 43 -0.21 13.60 -6.58
N TYR A 44 -0.45 12.50 -7.29
CA TYR A 44 -1.54 12.39 -8.25
C TYR A 44 -2.90 12.50 -7.56
N VAL A 45 -3.13 11.72 -6.50
CA VAL A 45 -4.36 11.74 -5.70
C VAL A 45 -4.58 13.15 -5.10
N LEU A 46 -3.55 13.74 -4.49
CA LEU A 46 -3.65 15.11 -3.94
C LEU A 46 -4.04 16.14 -5.00
N LYS A 47 -3.49 16.03 -6.22
CA LYS A 47 -3.85 16.90 -7.34
C LYS A 47 -5.33 16.74 -7.72
N LYS A 48 -5.83 15.52 -7.81
CA LYS A 48 -7.25 15.23 -8.14
C LYS A 48 -8.22 15.72 -7.07
N LEU A 49 -7.77 15.80 -5.82
CA LEU A 49 -8.50 16.33 -4.68
C LEU A 49 -8.29 17.85 -4.46
N ASN A 50 -7.66 18.56 -5.39
CA ASN A 50 -7.32 19.98 -5.28
C ASN A 50 -6.49 20.32 -4.03
N LYS A 51 -5.69 19.37 -3.55
CA LYS A 51 -4.78 19.55 -2.40
C LYS A 51 -3.36 19.87 -2.86
N LYS A 52 -2.59 20.51 -1.98
CA LYS A 52 -1.19 20.84 -2.27
C LYS A 52 -0.33 19.58 -2.34
N LYS A 53 0.56 19.53 -3.34
CA LYS A 53 1.54 18.43 -3.47
C LYS A 53 2.50 18.38 -2.29
N VAL A 54 2.92 17.17 -1.94
CA VAL A 54 4.01 16.94 -0.98
C VAL A 54 5.34 17.16 -1.69
N THR A 55 6.03 18.24 -1.34
CA THR A 55 7.32 18.62 -1.92
C THR A 55 8.49 18.52 -0.93
N LYS A 56 8.17 18.58 0.37
CA LYS A 56 9.19 18.50 1.42
C LYS A 56 9.80 17.11 1.49
N ARG A 57 11.12 17.04 1.51
CA ARG A 57 11.88 15.80 1.67
C ARG A 57 12.64 15.84 2.98
N VAL A 58 12.51 14.80 3.77
CA VAL A 58 13.29 14.59 4.99
C VAL A 58 14.29 13.47 4.73
N PRO A 59 15.59 13.67 4.99
CA PRO A 59 16.57 12.58 4.85
C PRO A 59 16.19 11.39 5.71
N TYR A 60 16.27 10.17 5.14
CA TYR A 60 15.88 8.93 5.83
C TYR A 60 16.49 8.79 7.23
N LYS A 61 17.81 9.08 7.36
CA LYS A 61 18.53 8.98 8.65
C LYS A 61 17.94 9.89 9.71
N VAL A 62 17.54 11.12 9.32
CA VAL A 62 16.92 12.09 10.24
C VAL A 62 15.55 11.62 10.67
N ALA A 63 14.68 11.22 9.72
CA ALA A 63 13.36 10.69 10.01
C ALA A 63 13.43 9.45 10.92
N TYR A 64 14.35 8.52 10.62
CA TYR A 64 14.57 7.31 11.42
C TYR A 64 15.01 7.63 12.85
N PHE A 65 15.93 8.58 13.03
CA PHE A 65 16.41 8.97 14.35
C PHE A 65 15.34 9.65 15.20
N VAL A 66 14.59 10.59 14.61
CA VAL A 66 13.46 11.26 15.29
C VAL A 66 12.41 10.24 15.72
N THR A 67 12.09 9.30 14.86
CA THR A 67 11.11 8.23 15.17
C THR A 67 11.63 7.31 16.26
N TYR A 68 12.93 6.98 16.26
CA TYR A 68 13.55 6.19 17.34
C TYR A 68 13.41 6.87 18.71
N ILE A 69 13.66 8.19 18.78
CA ILE A 69 13.47 8.97 20.01
C ILE A 69 12.00 8.96 20.44
N ASN A 70 11.07 9.14 19.50
CA ASN A 70 9.63 9.10 19.79
C ASN A 70 9.18 7.75 20.36
N GLU A 71 9.63 6.64 19.78
CA GLU A 71 9.35 5.29 20.30
C GLU A 71 9.90 5.10 21.71
N LEU A 72 11.12 5.62 21.97
CA LEU A 72 11.76 5.52 23.29
C LEU A 72 10.98 6.31 24.35
N VAL A 73 10.58 7.54 24.03
CA VAL A 73 9.78 8.41 24.91
C VAL A 73 8.40 7.79 25.19
N SER A 74 7.71 7.32 24.14
CA SER A 74 6.41 6.64 24.29
C SER A 74 6.49 5.43 25.21
N LYS A 75 7.55 4.64 25.07
CA LYS A 75 7.79 3.46 25.91
C LYS A 75 8.12 3.83 27.37
N MET A 76 8.93 4.88 27.56
CA MET A 76 9.38 5.31 28.89
C MET A 76 8.24 5.93 29.71
N PHE A 77 7.35 6.70 29.07
CA PHE A 77 6.23 7.37 29.69
C PHE A 77 4.88 6.65 29.54
N ASN A 78 4.88 5.44 28.98
CA ASN A 78 3.69 4.62 28.73
C ASN A 78 2.57 5.38 27.97
N LEU A 79 2.96 6.19 26.96
CA LEU A 79 2.05 7.05 26.19
C LEU A 79 1.26 6.29 25.09
N GLY A 80 1.38 4.96 25.06
CA GLY A 80 0.80 4.13 24.00
C GLY A 80 1.69 4.07 22.74
N GLU A 81 1.12 3.57 21.64
CA GLU A 81 1.86 3.40 20.38
C GLU A 81 2.06 4.76 19.71
N PRO A 82 3.31 5.13 19.34
CA PRO A 82 3.57 6.38 18.64
C PRO A 82 2.93 6.36 17.24
N SER A 83 2.42 7.50 16.79
CA SER A 83 1.77 7.68 15.49
C SER A 83 2.68 7.36 14.28
N THR A 84 3.99 7.33 14.50
CA THR A 84 4.99 6.99 13.46
C THR A 84 6.06 6.11 14.08
N THR A 85 6.29 4.94 13.48
CA THR A 85 7.29 3.96 13.91
C THR A 85 8.45 3.89 12.92
N ARG A 86 9.60 3.36 13.34
CA ARG A 86 10.74 3.09 12.43
C ARG A 86 10.35 2.14 11.29
N TYR A 87 9.41 1.23 11.54
CA TYR A 87 8.86 0.34 10.52
C TYR A 87 8.11 1.15 9.45
N SER A 88 7.23 2.07 9.85
CA SER A 88 6.48 2.93 8.92
C SER A 88 7.41 3.79 8.06
N ILE A 89 8.46 4.38 8.67
CA ILE A 89 9.48 5.12 7.91
C ILE A 89 10.22 4.22 6.92
N GLY A 90 10.50 2.96 7.29
CA GLY A 90 11.12 1.98 6.41
C GLY A 90 10.28 1.69 5.17
N ILE A 91 8.98 1.48 5.32
CA ILE A 91 8.05 1.24 4.20
C ILE A 91 7.95 2.46 3.29
N LEU A 92 7.82 3.67 3.86
CA LEU A 92 7.67 4.90 3.09
C LEU A 92 8.94 5.32 2.32
N ALA A 93 10.12 4.93 2.81
CA ALA A 93 11.39 5.36 2.26
C ALA A 93 12.09 4.32 1.38
N LYS A 94 11.75 3.05 1.51
CA LYS A 94 12.38 1.94 0.78
C LYS A 94 11.45 1.34 -0.25
N SER A 95 12.03 0.66 -1.24
CA SER A 95 11.26 -0.16 -2.17
C SER A 95 10.85 -1.47 -1.49
N PHE A 96 9.58 -1.81 -1.65
CA PHE A 96 9.02 -3.08 -1.20
C PHE A 96 8.11 -3.62 -2.28
N THR A 97 8.53 -4.72 -2.92
CA THR A 97 7.80 -5.38 -4.00
C THR A 97 7.75 -6.89 -3.76
N LEU A 98 6.70 -7.53 -4.27
CA LEU A 98 6.47 -8.96 -4.10
C LEU A 98 6.70 -9.72 -5.40
N ASN A 99 7.28 -10.90 -5.30
CA ASN A 99 7.35 -11.82 -6.42
C ASN A 99 6.08 -12.67 -6.45
N ILE A 100 5.29 -12.50 -7.49
CA ILE A 100 4.00 -13.20 -7.70
C ILE A 100 4.11 -14.40 -8.63
N LYS A 101 5.33 -14.79 -9.03
CA LYS A 101 5.53 -15.89 -9.99
C LYS A 101 4.81 -17.17 -9.57
N LYS A 102 4.84 -17.53 -8.29
CA LYS A 102 4.16 -18.73 -7.79
C LYS A 102 2.64 -18.65 -7.97
N ALA A 103 2.03 -17.47 -7.73
CA ALA A 103 0.60 -17.28 -7.95
C ALA A 103 0.25 -17.38 -9.45
N ASN A 104 1.08 -16.80 -10.31
CA ASN A 104 0.89 -16.91 -11.76
C ASN A 104 1.02 -18.36 -12.24
N ASP A 105 2.03 -19.11 -11.77
CA ASP A 105 2.32 -20.45 -12.23
C ASP A 105 1.25 -21.46 -11.78
N ILE A 106 0.83 -21.40 -10.52
CA ILE A 106 -0.10 -22.37 -9.90
C ILE A 106 -1.56 -21.92 -10.07
N LEU A 107 -1.90 -20.70 -9.63
CA LEU A 107 -3.28 -20.21 -9.67
C LEU A 107 -3.69 -19.66 -11.03
N LYS A 108 -2.74 -19.48 -11.97
CA LYS A 108 -2.95 -18.72 -13.21
C LYS A 108 -3.44 -17.30 -12.95
N TYR A 109 -3.03 -16.75 -11.79
CA TYR A 109 -3.41 -15.41 -11.36
C TYR A 109 -2.86 -14.35 -12.33
N VAL A 110 -3.74 -13.54 -12.85
CA VAL A 110 -3.43 -12.34 -13.65
C VAL A 110 -4.28 -11.21 -13.07
N PRO A 111 -3.68 -10.09 -12.66
CA PRO A 111 -4.43 -8.94 -12.18
C PRO A 111 -5.40 -8.41 -13.24
N ASN A 112 -6.69 -8.30 -12.91
CA ASN A 112 -7.73 -7.81 -13.82
C ASN A 112 -7.86 -6.29 -13.78
N GLN A 113 -7.66 -5.68 -12.60
CA GLN A 113 -7.74 -4.24 -12.40
C GLN A 113 -6.33 -3.65 -12.26
N THR A 114 -6.05 -2.60 -13.00
CA THR A 114 -4.78 -1.86 -12.87
C THR A 114 -4.80 -0.98 -11.61
N THR A 115 -3.61 -0.64 -11.12
CA THR A 115 -3.48 0.30 -9.99
C THR A 115 -4.07 1.68 -10.33
N GLN A 116 -3.99 2.11 -11.58
CA GLN A 116 -4.55 3.39 -12.03
C GLN A 116 -6.08 3.39 -11.95
N GLU A 117 -6.72 2.35 -12.47
CA GLU A 117 -8.19 2.18 -12.42
C GLU A 117 -8.69 2.16 -10.97
N ALA A 118 -8.01 1.42 -10.09
CA ALA A 118 -8.37 1.37 -8.67
C ALA A 118 -8.23 2.74 -7.96
N ILE A 119 -7.24 3.55 -8.35
CA ILE A 119 -7.08 4.91 -7.81
C ILE A 119 -8.19 5.83 -8.29
N GLU A 120 -8.61 5.74 -9.56
CA GLU A 120 -9.72 6.55 -10.07
C GLU A 120 -11.04 6.14 -9.39
N GLU A 121 -11.32 4.85 -9.23
CA GLU A 121 -12.48 4.35 -8.49
C GLU A 121 -12.50 4.84 -7.04
N PHE A 122 -11.35 4.77 -6.35
CA PHE A 122 -11.22 5.32 -5.01
C PHE A 122 -11.52 6.83 -4.97
N LEU A 123 -11.05 7.58 -5.96
CA LEU A 123 -11.27 9.03 -6.02
C LEU A 123 -12.74 9.38 -6.27
N GLU A 124 -13.44 8.60 -7.07
CA GLU A 124 -14.88 8.77 -7.31
C GLU A 124 -15.66 8.48 -6.02
N TRP A 125 -15.39 7.35 -5.39
CA TRP A 125 -16.00 6.97 -4.12
C TRP A 125 -15.74 8.04 -3.03
N PHE A 126 -14.50 8.50 -2.89
CA PHE A 126 -14.12 9.47 -1.87
C PHE A 126 -14.85 10.81 -2.06
N LYS A 127 -15.02 11.29 -3.30
CA LYS A 127 -15.75 12.53 -3.60
C LYS A 127 -17.24 12.39 -3.29
N ALA A 128 -17.85 11.28 -3.69
CA ALA A 128 -19.26 11.04 -3.42
C ALA A 128 -19.56 11.04 -1.90
N ASN A 129 -18.72 10.38 -1.09
CA ASN A 129 -18.94 10.36 0.36
C ASN A 129 -18.63 11.69 1.07
N GLN A 130 -17.80 12.57 0.50
CA GLN A 130 -17.60 13.91 1.07
C GLN A 130 -18.79 14.85 0.83
N GLU A 131 -19.57 14.62 -0.23
CA GLU A 131 -20.78 15.40 -0.53
C GLU A 131 -21.96 15.02 0.40
N GLU A 132 -21.96 13.78 0.93
CA GLU A 132 -22.98 13.33 1.89
C GLU A 132 -22.76 13.84 3.32
N GLU A 133 -21.52 14.19 3.69
CA GLU A 133 -21.17 14.69 5.04
C GLU A 133 -21.20 16.23 5.17
N SER A 134 -21.46 16.98 4.10
CA SER A 134 -21.46 18.45 4.09
C SER A 134 -22.88 19.01 3.92
#